data_97742dc5afe0f1169410d64c121519de
#
_entry.id   97742dc5afe0f1169410d64c121519de
#
_cell.length_a   1.000
_cell.length_b   1.000
_cell.length_c   1.000
_cell.angle_alpha   90.00
_cell.angle_beta   90.00
_cell.angle_gamma   90.00
#
_symmetry.space_group_name_H-M   'P 1'
#
loop_
_entity.id
_entity.type
_entity.pdbx_description
1 polymer ?
#
loop_
_entity_poly.entity_id
_entity_poly.type
_entity_poly.pdbx_seq_one_letter_code
_entity_poly.pdbx_strand_id
1 'polypeptide(L)'
;MADIGNRLKEYFDNKGITQSEIAEKLGVSKAYVNALFTGKRAFGKKQAEAWVNLFGLSASWLLTGEGEMLAHESTTPQLLPKTSYTSGRPYYNVDFIGGFDLVLNDQTIVPEYNIDFAPYNKDGVVWCNITGNSMQPKISHGDIIAIKEVVGWQDYLSMGEIYAVVTANNLRTVKIIRQGKSEGTLRFIPINTAEFDEQEVPIKMITRVFEVLGCMKRL
;
A
#
# COMPACT_ATOMS: atom_id res chain seq x y z
N MET A 1 1.17 -9.15 -40.77
CA MET A 1 0.58 -8.57 -39.55
C MET A 1 -0.63 -9.40 -39.23
N ALA A 2 -0.66 -10.05 -38.07
CA ALA A 2 -1.87 -10.78 -37.64
C ALA A 2 -3.01 -9.76 -37.56
N ASP A 3 -4.12 -10.07 -38.23
CA ASP A 3 -5.29 -9.20 -38.27
C ASP A 3 -5.93 -9.14 -36.89
N ILE A 4 -5.59 -8.11 -36.11
CA ILE A 4 -6.12 -7.87 -34.76
C ILE A 4 -7.64 -7.91 -34.76
N GLY A 5 -8.27 -7.37 -35.80
CA GLY A 5 -9.73 -7.31 -35.95
C GLY A 5 -10.34 -8.71 -36.02
N ASN A 6 -9.78 -9.62 -36.82
CA ASN A 6 -10.29 -10.97 -36.93
C ASN A 6 -10.11 -11.76 -35.62
N ARG A 7 -8.98 -11.64 -34.93
CA ARG A 7 -8.77 -12.28 -33.63
C ARG A 7 -9.72 -11.77 -32.56
N LEU A 8 -10.01 -10.46 -32.53
CA LEU A 8 -11.02 -9.89 -31.65
C LEU A 8 -12.42 -10.40 -31.97
N LYS A 9 -12.76 -10.49 -33.25
CA LYS A 9 -14.06 -11.00 -33.67
C LYS A 9 -14.22 -12.44 -33.20
N GLU A 10 -13.27 -13.31 -33.46
CA GLU A 10 -13.26 -14.70 -33.03
C GLU A 10 -13.38 -14.84 -31.49
N TYR A 11 -12.66 -14.03 -30.76
CA TYR A 11 -12.71 -14.00 -29.29
C TYR A 11 -14.11 -13.68 -28.75
N PHE A 12 -14.76 -12.64 -29.29
CA PHE A 12 -16.09 -12.25 -28.85
C PHE A 12 -17.18 -13.21 -29.33
N ASP A 13 -17.06 -13.74 -30.56
CA ASP A 13 -17.95 -14.77 -31.09
C ASP A 13 -17.90 -16.03 -30.21
N ASN A 14 -16.72 -16.47 -29.80
CA ASN A 14 -16.54 -17.62 -28.88
C ASN A 14 -17.11 -17.37 -27.47
N LYS A 15 -17.20 -16.12 -27.04
CA LYS A 15 -17.86 -15.72 -25.77
C LYS A 15 -19.37 -15.47 -25.94
N GLY A 16 -19.92 -15.59 -27.12
CA GLY A 16 -21.33 -15.30 -27.39
C GLY A 16 -21.70 -13.82 -27.29
N ILE A 17 -20.72 -12.92 -27.33
CA ILE A 17 -20.95 -11.48 -27.23
C ILE A 17 -21.07 -10.87 -28.63
N THR A 18 -22.22 -10.27 -28.92
CA THR A 18 -22.53 -9.69 -30.22
C THR A 18 -21.89 -8.32 -30.44
N GLN A 19 -21.67 -7.94 -31.72
CA GLN A 19 -21.18 -6.61 -32.06
C GLN A 19 -22.11 -5.47 -31.55
N SER A 20 -23.38 -5.75 -31.38
CA SER A 20 -24.36 -4.78 -30.89
C SER A 20 -24.16 -4.54 -29.38
N GLU A 21 -23.96 -5.59 -28.60
CA GLU A 21 -23.64 -5.49 -27.17
C GLU A 21 -22.30 -4.80 -26.92
N ILE A 22 -21.29 -5.09 -27.77
CA ILE A 22 -19.99 -4.42 -27.70
C ILE A 22 -20.16 -2.92 -27.97
N ALA A 23 -20.93 -2.57 -29.00
CA ALA A 23 -21.20 -1.19 -29.40
C ALA A 23 -21.93 -0.42 -28.28
N GLU A 24 -22.91 -1.04 -27.65
CA GLU A 24 -23.66 -0.47 -26.52
C GLU A 24 -22.74 -0.19 -25.31
N LYS A 25 -21.93 -1.18 -24.92
CA LYS A 25 -20.97 -1.04 -23.80
C LYS A 25 -19.93 0.06 -24.05
N LEU A 26 -19.50 0.20 -25.29
CA LEU A 26 -18.49 1.22 -25.68
C LEU A 26 -19.10 2.60 -25.97
N GLY A 27 -20.43 2.72 -26.04
CA GLY A 27 -21.10 3.96 -26.44
C GLY A 27 -20.81 4.37 -27.89
N VAL A 28 -20.63 3.38 -28.80
CA VAL A 28 -20.30 3.61 -30.22
C VAL A 28 -21.32 2.93 -31.13
N SER A 29 -21.26 3.20 -32.45
CA SER A 29 -22.12 2.52 -33.41
C SER A 29 -21.63 1.09 -33.71
N LYS A 30 -22.56 0.18 -34.04
CA LYS A 30 -22.23 -1.17 -34.52
C LYS A 30 -21.34 -1.14 -35.78
N ALA A 31 -21.53 -0.15 -36.66
CA ALA A 31 -20.70 0.05 -37.84
C ALA A 31 -19.25 0.35 -37.47
N TYR A 32 -19.02 1.07 -36.38
CA TYR A 32 -17.69 1.34 -35.84
C TYR A 32 -17.02 0.04 -35.37
N VAL A 33 -17.70 -0.79 -34.58
CA VAL A 33 -17.19 -2.09 -34.11
C VAL A 33 -16.85 -2.99 -35.30
N ASN A 34 -17.73 -3.06 -36.30
CA ASN A 34 -17.50 -3.84 -37.51
C ASN A 34 -16.29 -3.33 -38.31
N ALA A 35 -16.05 -2.02 -38.36
CA ALA A 35 -14.88 -1.45 -39.03
C ALA A 35 -13.56 -1.83 -38.32
N LEU A 36 -13.56 -1.95 -37.00
CA LEU A 36 -12.42 -2.47 -36.24
C LEU A 36 -12.19 -3.96 -36.49
N PHE A 37 -13.25 -4.77 -36.46
CA PHE A 37 -13.18 -6.21 -36.67
C PHE A 37 -12.73 -6.60 -38.10
N THR A 38 -13.11 -5.80 -39.08
CA THR A 38 -12.68 -6.01 -40.48
C THR A 38 -11.35 -5.38 -40.84
N GLY A 39 -10.64 -4.78 -39.86
CA GLY A 39 -9.36 -4.10 -40.11
C GLY A 39 -9.44 -2.82 -40.92
N LYS A 40 -10.66 -2.36 -41.27
CA LYS A 40 -10.87 -1.08 -41.98
C LYS A 40 -10.52 0.13 -41.13
N ARG A 41 -10.39 -0.08 -39.83
CA ARG A 41 -10.01 0.94 -38.85
C ARG A 41 -9.03 0.36 -37.84
N ALA A 42 -7.96 1.11 -37.53
CA ALA A 42 -7.00 0.77 -36.50
C ALA A 42 -7.42 1.31 -35.14
N PHE A 43 -6.93 0.69 -34.07
CA PHE A 43 -7.09 1.17 -32.72
C PHE A 43 -6.20 2.40 -32.47
N GLY A 44 -6.79 3.50 -31.97
CA GLY A 44 -6.04 4.60 -31.39
C GLY A 44 -5.92 4.44 -29.86
N LYS A 45 -4.98 5.17 -29.23
CA LYS A 45 -4.74 5.06 -27.77
C LYS A 45 -6.02 5.21 -26.93
N LYS A 46 -6.83 6.24 -27.20
CA LYS A 46 -8.10 6.47 -26.48
C LYS A 46 -9.09 5.32 -26.61
N GLN A 47 -9.17 4.71 -27.80
CA GLN A 47 -10.07 3.59 -28.01
C GLN A 47 -9.54 2.32 -27.32
N ALA A 48 -8.24 2.07 -27.39
CA ALA A 48 -7.62 0.94 -26.71
C ALA A 48 -7.89 0.97 -25.19
N GLU A 49 -7.78 2.13 -24.54
CA GLU A 49 -8.12 2.30 -23.12
C GLU A 49 -9.55 1.87 -22.77
N ALA A 50 -10.54 2.24 -23.59
CA ALA A 50 -11.92 1.83 -23.37
C ALA A 50 -12.12 0.30 -23.47
N TRP A 51 -11.44 -0.34 -24.44
CA TRP A 51 -11.48 -1.81 -24.60
C TRP A 51 -10.74 -2.55 -23.48
N VAL A 52 -9.62 -2.00 -23.00
CA VAL A 52 -8.91 -2.51 -21.83
C VAL A 52 -9.82 -2.52 -20.61
N ASN A 53 -10.44 -1.39 -20.31
CA ASN A 53 -11.26 -1.22 -19.11
C ASN A 53 -12.58 -2.04 -19.14
N LEU A 54 -13.19 -2.20 -20.30
CA LEU A 54 -14.48 -2.88 -20.42
C LEU A 54 -14.37 -4.39 -20.66
N PHE A 55 -13.32 -4.84 -21.32
CA PHE A 55 -13.19 -6.23 -21.77
C PHE A 55 -11.93 -6.93 -21.29
N GLY A 56 -11.07 -6.25 -20.50
CA GLY A 56 -9.82 -6.83 -19.99
C GLY A 56 -8.80 -7.16 -21.09
N LEU A 57 -8.77 -6.38 -22.18
CA LEU A 57 -7.85 -6.60 -23.28
C LEU A 57 -6.51 -5.86 -23.05
N SER A 58 -5.43 -6.37 -23.60
CA SER A 58 -4.11 -5.71 -23.53
C SER A 58 -4.03 -4.49 -24.46
N ALA A 59 -3.67 -3.32 -23.89
CA ALA A 59 -3.46 -2.11 -24.67
C ALA A 59 -2.33 -2.26 -25.69
N SER A 60 -1.23 -2.90 -25.31
CA SER A 60 -0.10 -3.20 -26.20
C SER A 60 -0.55 -4.06 -27.36
N TRP A 61 -1.26 -5.15 -27.06
CA TRP A 61 -1.76 -6.04 -28.11
C TRP A 61 -2.75 -5.34 -29.06
N LEU A 62 -3.66 -4.50 -28.55
CA LEU A 62 -4.60 -3.72 -29.40
C LEU A 62 -3.91 -2.74 -30.33
N LEU A 63 -2.75 -2.18 -29.92
CA LEU A 63 -2.04 -1.18 -30.68
C LEU A 63 -0.97 -1.77 -31.62
N THR A 64 -0.32 -2.86 -31.22
CA THR A 64 0.83 -3.43 -31.97
C THR A 64 0.55 -4.82 -32.54
N GLY A 65 -0.43 -5.54 -32.03
CA GLY A 65 -0.68 -6.95 -32.36
C GLY A 65 0.29 -7.93 -31.70
N GLU A 66 1.24 -7.44 -30.88
CA GLU A 66 2.26 -8.25 -30.21
C GLU A 66 1.87 -8.54 -28.75
N GLY A 67 2.26 -9.72 -28.27
CA GLY A 67 1.96 -10.17 -26.91
C GLY A 67 0.62 -10.89 -26.81
N GLU A 68 0.11 -11.00 -25.59
CA GLU A 68 -1.17 -11.67 -25.32
C GLU A 68 -2.36 -10.73 -25.46
N MET A 69 -3.46 -11.25 -26.04
CA MET A 69 -4.67 -10.49 -26.34
C MET A 69 -5.41 -10.04 -25.07
N LEU A 70 -5.51 -10.91 -24.10
CA LEU A 70 -6.03 -10.54 -22.80
C LEU A 70 -4.95 -9.77 -22.06
N ALA A 71 -5.32 -8.62 -21.50
CA ALA A 71 -4.57 -8.16 -20.39
C ALA A 71 -4.63 -9.34 -19.40
N HIS A 72 -3.52 -10.04 -19.20
CA HIS A 72 -3.36 -10.64 -17.89
C HIS A 72 -3.80 -9.51 -16.97
N GLU A 73 -4.82 -9.73 -16.13
CA GLU A 73 -5.14 -8.74 -15.11
C GLU A 73 -3.83 -8.08 -14.80
N SER A 74 -3.70 -6.80 -15.18
CA SER A 74 -2.58 -6.04 -14.68
C SER A 74 -2.75 -6.19 -13.18
N THR A 75 -2.21 -7.26 -12.69
CA THR A 75 -1.50 -7.17 -11.46
C THR A 75 -0.48 -6.09 -11.79
N THR A 76 -0.84 -4.84 -11.66
CA THR A 76 0.01 -3.94 -10.89
C THR A 76 0.53 -4.88 -9.84
N PRO A 77 1.81 -5.35 -9.93
CA PRO A 77 2.24 -6.42 -9.06
C PRO A 77 1.77 -5.93 -7.72
N GLN A 78 0.73 -6.60 -7.19
CA GLN A 78 0.19 -6.19 -5.91
C GLN A 78 1.42 -6.39 -5.08
N LEU A 79 2.06 -5.27 -4.76
CA LEU A 79 3.29 -5.24 -4.00
C LEU A 79 2.90 -5.83 -2.66
N LEU A 80 2.78 -7.17 -2.65
CA LEU A 80 2.46 -7.92 -1.45
C LEU A 80 3.77 -8.12 -0.71
N PRO A 81 3.78 -7.85 0.59
CA PRO A 81 4.90 -8.18 1.44
C PRO A 81 5.24 -9.66 1.31
N LYS A 82 6.50 -10.00 1.15
CA LYS A 82 7.00 -11.38 1.09
C LYS A 82 7.98 -11.62 2.20
N THR A 83 7.91 -12.79 2.81
CA THR A 83 8.96 -13.26 3.73
C THR A 83 10.23 -13.57 2.94
N SER A 84 11.36 -13.08 3.41
CA SER A 84 12.67 -13.29 2.79
C SER A 84 13.76 -13.45 3.86
N TYR A 85 14.83 -14.16 3.54
CA TYR A 85 16.02 -14.26 4.40
C TYR A 85 17.23 -13.51 3.82
N THR A 86 17.09 -12.95 2.62
CA THR A 86 18.21 -12.33 1.89
C THR A 86 17.92 -10.90 1.44
N SER A 87 16.65 -10.51 1.35
CA SER A 87 16.21 -9.20 0.88
C SER A 87 15.13 -8.63 1.80
N GLY A 88 14.81 -7.35 1.65
CA GLY A 88 13.80 -6.71 2.47
C GLY A 88 14.33 -6.06 3.74
N ARG A 89 13.46 -5.87 4.74
CA ARG A 89 13.79 -5.24 6.02
C ARG A 89 13.49 -6.17 7.19
N PRO A 90 14.32 -6.13 8.24
CA PRO A 90 14.24 -7.07 9.33
C PRO A 90 12.90 -7.00 10.07
N TYR A 91 12.32 -8.15 10.31
CA TYR A 91 11.18 -8.31 11.19
C TYR A 91 11.61 -8.98 12.49
N TYR A 92 11.23 -8.35 13.58
CA TYR A 92 11.42 -8.85 14.93
C TYR A 92 10.07 -9.23 15.52
N ASN A 93 9.93 -10.47 15.93
CA ASN A 93 8.71 -10.96 16.60
C ASN A 93 8.63 -10.43 18.04
N VAL A 94 8.74 -9.12 18.18
CA VAL A 94 8.67 -8.40 19.46
C VAL A 94 7.62 -7.30 19.32
N ASP A 95 6.85 -7.11 20.37
CA ASP A 95 5.84 -6.05 20.43
C ASP A 95 6.48 -4.70 20.75
N PHE A 96 6.05 -3.65 20.02
CA PHE A 96 6.57 -2.30 20.26
C PHE A 96 6.28 -1.82 21.68
N ILE A 97 5.05 -2.03 22.18
CA ILE A 97 4.65 -1.64 23.52
C ILE A 97 5.40 -2.45 24.58
N GLY A 98 5.75 -3.72 24.27
CA GLY A 98 6.51 -4.62 25.13
C GLY A 98 8.00 -4.31 25.24
N GLY A 99 8.54 -3.32 24.48
CA GLY A 99 9.93 -2.90 24.61
C GLY A 99 10.79 -3.13 23.38
N PHE A 100 10.20 -3.06 22.19
CA PHE A 100 10.91 -3.23 20.91
C PHE A 100 12.14 -2.29 20.78
N ASP A 101 12.08 -1.08 21.33
CA ASP A 101 13.20 -0.14 21.31
C ASP A 101 14.46 -0.67 21.99
N LEU A 102 14.30 -1.61 22.94
CA LEU A 102 15.44 -2.31 23.59
C LEU A 102 16.11 -3.28 22.62
N VAL A 103 15.34 -3.88 21.70
CA VAL A 103 15.85 -4.81 20.68
C VAL A 103 16.87 -4.12 19.78
N LEU A 104 16.64 -2.87 19.43
CA LEU A 104 17.51 -2.08 18.54
C LEU A 104 18.89 -1.78 19.18
N ASN A 105 18.98 -1.86 20.49
CA ASN A 105 20.23 -1.63 21.25
C ASN A 105 20.94 -2.93 21.62
N ASP A 106 20.27 -4.07 21.48
CA ASP A 106 20.80 -5.39 21.83
C ASP A 106 21.18 -6.17 20.57
N GLN A 107 22.49 -6.20 20.30
CA GLN A 107 23.05 -6.91 19.13
C GLN A 107 22.89 -8.44 19.20
N THR A 108 22.45 -8.98 20.33
CA THR A 108 22.18 -10.42 20.47
C THR A 108 20.83 -10.84 19.92
N ILE A 109 19.91 -9.89 19.76
CA ILE A 109 18.57 -10.14 19.22
C ILE A 109 18.63 -10.08 17.70
N VAL A 110 18.43 -11.22 17.06
CA VAL A 110 18.43 -11.34 15.60
C VAL A 110 16.99 -11.28 15.06
N PRO A 111 16.77 -10.73 13.85
CA PRO A 111 15.47 -10.77 13.21
C PRO A 111 15.05 -12.22 12.91
N GLU A 112 13.76 -12.50 13.00
CA GLU A 112 13.20 -13.81 12.68
C GLU A 112 13.29 -14.08 11.17
N TYR A 113 12.96 -13.08 10.37
CA TYR A 113 13.10 -13.03 8.90
C TYR A 113 13.08 -11.57 8.45
N ASN A 114 13.20 -11.34 7.15
CA ASN A 114 12.96 -10.04 6.54
C ASN A 114 11.59 -10.01 5.86
N ILE A 115 10.94 -8.86 5.89
CA ILE A 115 9.77 -8.57 5.07
C ILE A 115 10.25 -7.78 3.86
N ASP A 116 10.15 -8.41 2.68
CA ASP A 116 10.47 -7.76 1.40
C ASP A 116 9.20 -7.10 0.84
N PHE A 117 9.16 -5.78 0.99
CA PHE A 117 8.08 -4.96 0.48
C PHE A 117 8.66 -3.65 -0.06
N ALA A 118 8.78 -3.55 -1.38
CA ALA A 118 9.51 -2.49 -2.06
C ALA A 118 9.23 -1.06 -1.56
N PRO A 119 7.98 -0.64 -1.23
CA PRO A 119 7.71 0.69 -0.69
C PRO A 119 8.44 1.00 0.62
N TYR A 120 8.75 -0.02 1.43
CA TYR A 120 9.37 0.13 2.74
C TYR A 120 10.77 -0.48 2.85
N ASN A 121 11.35 -0.96 1.74
CA ASN A 121 12.73 -1.46 1.70
C ASN A 121 13.76 -0.32 1.73
N LYS A 122 13.61 0.60 2.67
CA LYS A 122 14.50 1.74 2.87
C LYS A 122 15.40 1.50 4.08
N ASP A 123 16.59 2.11 4.08
CA ASP A 123 17.52 1.98 5.21
C ASP A 123 16.92 2.53 6.50
N GLY A 124 17.15 1.80 7.59
CA GLY A 124 16.65 2.13 8.92
C GLY A 124 15.19 1.71 9.17
N VAL A 125 14.50 1.13 8.18
CA VAL A 125 13.17 0.56 8.39
C VAL A 125 13.30 -0.81 9.05
N VAL A 126 12.44 -1.06 10.03
CA VAL A 126 12.28 -2.33 10.73
C VAL A 126 10.80 -2.64 10.92
N TRP A 127 10.48 -3.92 11.08
CA TRP A 127 9.12 -4.39 11.32
C TRP A 127 9.00 -5.01 12.71
N CYS A 128 7.90 -4.71 13.39
CA CYS A 128 7.61 -5.28 14.71
C CYS A 128 6.10 -5.42 14.92
N ASN A 129 5.70 -6.16 15.93
CA ASN A 129 4.31 -6.31 16.31
C ASN A 129 3.80 -5.08 17.06
N ILE A 130 2.48 -4.92 17.10
CA ILE A 130 1.80 -3.92 17.91
C ILE A 130 0.66 -4.54 18.72
N THR A 131 0.56 -4.19 19.99
CA THR A 131 -0.59 -4.50 20.85
C THR A 131 -1.37 -3.24 21.19
N GLY A 132 -2.62 -3.44 21.60
CA GLY A 132 -3.54 -2.36 21.96
C GLY A 132 -4.46 -1.91 20.82
N ASN A 133 -5.52 -1.22 21.20
CA ASN A 133 -6.64 -0.87 20.31
C ASN A 133 -6.82 0.64 20.13
N SER A 134 -5.92 1.45 20.66
CA SER A 134 -6.07 2.92 20.63
C SER A 134 -6.01 3.53 19.23
N MET A 135 -5.46 2.78 18.25
CA MET A 135 -5.34 3.21 16.87
C MET A 135 -6.30 2.49 15.91
N GLN A 136 -7.27 1.73 16.45
CA GLN A 136 -8.33 1.12 15.65
C GLN A 136 -9.20 2.19 14.98
N PRO A 137 -9.72 1.91 13.76
CA PRO A 137 -9.55 0.68 12.98
C PRO A 137 -8.27 0.64 12.13
N LYS A 138 -7.48 1.71 12.12
CA LYS A 138 -6.31 1.85 11.22
C LYS A 138 -5.18 0.89 11.58
N ILE A 139 -4.85 0.77 12.86
CA ILE A 139 -3.90 -0.19 13.41
C ILE A 139 -4.59 -0.90 14.58
N SER A 140 -4.55 -2.23 14.59
CA SER A 140 -5.23 -3.07 15.56
C SER A 140 -4.25 -3.95 16.33
N HIS A 141 -4.69 -4.47 17.46
CA HIS A 141 -3.94 -5.46 18.22
C HIS A 141 -3.53 -6.66 17.35
N GLY A 142 -2.24 -7.01 17.39
CA GLY A 142 -1.66 -8.11 16.63
C GLY A 142 -1.26 -7.76 15.19
N ASP A 143 -1.46 -6.53 14.73
CA ASP A 143 -0.92 -6.08 13.46
C ASP A 143 0.61 -5.99 13.51
N ILE A 144 1.25 -5.98 12.33
CA ILE A 144 2.69 -5.76 12.17
C ILE A 144 2.89 -4.38 11.56
N ILE A 145 3.71 -3.54 12.18
CA ILE A 145 3.99 -2.18 11.71
C ILE A 145 5.43 -2.05 11.18
N ALA A 146 5.58 -1.30 10.08
CA ALA A 146 6.87 -0.83 9.59
C ALA A 146 7.19 0.51 10.25
N ILE A 147 8.31 0.60 10.94
CA ILE A 147 8.75 1.82 11.62
C ILE A 147 10.15 2.22 11.22
N LYS A 148 10.42 3.51 11.28
CA LYS A 148 11.76 4.08 11.10
C LYS A 148 12.01 5.15 12.14
N GLU A 149 13.17 5.10 12.79
CA GLU A 149 13.55 6.12 13.77
C GLU A 149 13.70 7.50 13.11
N VAL A 150 13.14 8.52 13.74
CA VAL A 150 13.25 9.92 13.33
C VAL A 150 14.38 10.55 14.10
N VAL A 151 15.54 10.67 13.47
CA VAL A 151 16.69 11.36 14.04
C VAL A 151 16.46 12.86 13.97
N GLY A 152 16.74 13.59 15.06
CA GLY A 152 16.51 15.05 15.12
C GLY A 152 15.04 15.46 15.19
N TRP A 153 14.16 14.57 15.66
CA TRP A 153 12.72 14.86 15.81
C TRP A 153 12.43 16.10 16.69
N GLN A 154 13.36 16.47 17.55
CA GLN A 154 13.24 17.66 18.41
C GLN A 154 13.26 18.97 17.60
N ASP A 155 14.01 18.98 16.49
CA ASP A 155 14.15 20.15 15.62
C ASP A 155 12.97 20.26 14.65
N TYR A 156 12.51 19.11 14.15
CA TYR A 156 11.36 19.06 13.25
C TYR A 156 10.63 17.72 13.34
N LEU A 157 9.31 17.77 13.50
CA LEU A 157 8.41 16.62 13.43
C LEU A 157 7.15 17.01 12.64
N SER A 158 6.81 16.24 11.60
CA SER A 158 5.57 16.44 10.84
C SER A 158 4.36 16.18 11.73
N MET A 159 3.51 17.20 11.90
CA MET A 159 2.32 17.07 12.74
C MET A 159 1.16 16.43 11.99
N GLY A 160 0.43 15.57 12.68
CA GLY A 160 -0.75 14.87 12.12
C GLY A 160 -0.45 13.47 11.59
N GLU A 161 0.81 13.06 11.60
CA GLU A 161 1.24 11.71 11.22
C GLU A 161 1.22 10.75 12.41
N ILE A 162 1.30 9.46 12.13
CA ILE A 162 1.33 8.39 13.14
C ILE A 162 2.77 8.11 13.52
N TYR A 163 3.04 8.17 14.81
CA TYR A 163 4.34 7.88 15.38
C TYR A 163 4.24 6.83 16.48
N ALA A 164 5.27 6.00 16.55
CA ALA A 164 5.56 5.16 17.68
C ALA A 164 6.56 5.92 18.58
N VAL A 165 6.23 6.11 19.84
CA VAL A 165 6.96 6.99 20.75
C VAL A 165 7.36 6.26 22.01
N VAL A 166 8.57 6.52 22.48
CA VAL A 166 9.14 6.06 23.75
C VAL A 166 9.38 7.26 24.65
N THR A 167 9.00 7.15 25.90
CA THR A 167 9.18 8.23 26.90
C THR A 167 10.18 7.82 28.00
N ALA A 168 10.70 8.80 28.74
CA ALA A 168 11.68 8.59 29.80
C ALA A 168 11.18 7.69 30.95
N ASN A 169 9.87 7.61 31.16
CA ASN A 169 9.25 6.70 32.11
C ASN A 169 8.85 5.33 31.51
N ASN A 170 9.48 4.98 30.38
CA ASN A 170 9.24 3.74 29.66
C ASN A 170 7.82 3.52 29.13
N LEU A 171 7.01 4.56 29.00
CA LEU A 171 5.77 4.47 28.24
C LEU A 171 6.10 4.31 26.76
N ARG A 172 5.52 3.32 26.12
CA ARG A 172 5.57 3.09 24.68
C ARG A 172 4.18 3.15 24.12
N THR A 173 4.01 3.91 23.05
CA THR A 173 2.67 4.11 22.48
C THR A 173 2.75 4.44 21.01
N VAL A 174 1.67 4.14 20.27
CA VAL A 174 1.49 4.57 18.88
C VAL A 174 0.31 5.52 18.85
N LYS A 175 0.50 6.74 18.34
CA LYS A 175 -0.50 7.80 18.30
C LYS A 175 -0.32 8.70 17.08
N ILE A 176 -1.36 9.46 16.76
CA ILE A 176 -1.21 10.65 15.92
C ILE A 176 -0.61 11.74 16.81
N ILE A 177 0.47 12.37 16.32
CA ILE A 177 1.13 13.45 17.06
C ILE A 177 0.72 14.81 16.50
N ARG A 178 0.34 15.71 17.37
CA ARG A 178 0.04 17.11 17.06
C ARG A 178 0.69 18.04 18.07
N GLN A 179 0.79 19.32 17.71
CA GLN A 179 1.23 20.38 18.62
C GLN A 179 0.37 20.38 19.88
N GLY A 180 1.01 20.53 21.04
CA GLY A 180 0.34 20.63 22.32
C GLY A 180 -0.47 21.94 22.46
N LYS A 181 -1.38 21.97 23.43
CA LYS A 181 -2.11 23.17 23.82
C LYS A 181 -1.21 24.10 24.65
N SER A 182 -0.30 23.49 25.39
CA SER A 182 0.70 24.18 26.21
C SER A 182 2.06 24.22 25.49
N GLU A 183 2.84 25.28 25.73
CA GLU A 183 4.20 25.38 25.22
C GLU A 183 5.08 24.21 25.71
N GLY A 184 5.92 23.66 24.84
CA GLY A 184 6.79 22.53 25.17
C GLY A 184 6.10 21.20 25.33
N THR A 185 4.87 21.04 24.81
CA THR A 185 4.11 19.79 24.85
C THR A 185 3.70 19.32 23.46
N LEU A 186 3.43 18.00 23.32
CA LEU A 186 2.80 17.39 22.17
C LEU A 186 1.51 16.68 22.61
N ARG A 187 0.51 16.66 21.74
CA ARG A 187 -0.71 15.88 21.92
C ARG A 187 -0.59 14.53 21.23
N PHE A 188 -0.87 13.49 21.99
CA PHE A 188 -0.91 12.11 21.55
C PHE A 188 -2.37 11.73 21.38
N ILE A 189 -2.82 11.62 20.11
CA ILE A 189 -4.22 11.48 19.75
C ILE A 189 -4.48 10.05 19.29
N PRO A 190 -5.37 9.29 19.96
CA PRO A 190 -5.82 7.99 19.49
C PRO A 190 -6.77 8.16 18.30
N ILE A 191 -6.88 7.13 17.45
CA ILE A 191 -7.93 7.05 16.43
C ILE A 191 -9.23 6.53 17.06
N ASN A 192 -9.13 5.55 17.96
CA ASN A 192 -10.26 5.04 18.72
C ASN A 192 -10.61 5.98 19.89
N THR A 193 -11.26 7.08 19.56
CA THR A 193 -11.69 8.09 20.56
C THR A 193 -12.90 7.65 21.39
N ALA A 194 -13.54 6.53 21.06
CA ALA A 194 -14.64 5.99 21.83
C ALA A 194 -14.16 5.37 23.17
N GLU A 195 -12.93 4.85 23.18
CA GLU A 195 -12.37 4.14 24.34
C GLU A 195 -11.12 4.81 24.93
N PHE A 196 -10.49 5.72 24.18
CA PHE A 196 -9.21 6.32 24.54
C PHE A 196 -9.23 7.83 24.39
N ASP A 197 -8.75 8.53 25.41
CA ASP A 197 -8.61 9.97 25.41
C ASP A 197 -7.27 10.43 24.81
N GLU A 198 -7.24 11.68 24.31
CA GLU A 198 -5.99 12.35 23.95
C GLU A 198 -5.17 12.66 25.22
N GLN A 199 -3.85 12.60 25.06
CA GLN A 199 -2.93 12.92 26.14
C GLN A 199 -2.00 14.05 25.73
N GLU A 200 -1.71 14.95 26.64
CA GLU A 200 -0.71 16.00 26.45
C GLU A 200 0.59 15.59 27.17
N VAL A 201 1.68 15.46 26.41
CA VAL A 201 2.96 14.93 26.89
C VAL A 201 4.04 15.98 26.73
N PRO A 202 4.79 16.33 27.79
CA PRO A 202 5.92 17.24 27.70
C PRO A 202 7.01 16.69 26.75
N ILE A 203 7.51 17.53 25.84
CA ILE A 203 8.56 17.14 24.86
C ILE A 203 9.80 16.57 25.59
N LYS A 204 10.17 17.12 26.72
CA LYS A 204 11.30 16.63 27.55
C LYS A 204 11.15 15.20 28.03
N MET A 205 9.93 14.66 28.04
CA MET A 205 9.67 13.26 28.42
C MET A 205 9.84 12.29 27.27
N ILE A 206 9.92 12.78 26.04
CA ILE A 206 10.02 11.94 24.84
C ILE A 206 11.49 11.64 24.58
N THR A 207 11.85 10.37 24.52
CA THR A 207 13.23 9.92 24.33
C THR A 207 13.50 9.45 22.89
N ARG A 208 12.54 8.75 22.27
CA ARG A 208 12.67 8.26 20.90
C ARG A 208 11.34 8.37 20.17
N VAL A 209 11.43 8.68 18.89
CA VAL A 209 10.28 8.79 17.99
C VAL A 209 10.57 7.97 16.73
N PHE A 210 9.59 7.18 16.33
CA PHE A 210 9.63 6.39 15.10
C PHE A 210 8.42 6.75 14.24
N GLU A 211 8.65 7.04 12.99
CA GLU A 211 7.58 7.19 12.00
C GLU A 211 6.98 5.82 11.69
N VAL A 212 5.66 5.71 11.69
CA VAL A 212 4.93 4.49 11.28
C VAL A 212 4.61 4.59 9.80
N LEU A 213 5.40 3.90 8.98
CA LEU A 213 5.31 3.96 7.52
C LEU A 213 4.15 3.14 6.96
N GLY A 214 3.78 2.07 7.64
CA GLY A 214 2.72 1.18 7.20
C GLY A 214 2.38 0.10 8.21
N CYS A 215 1.33 -0.64 7.88
CA CYS A 215 0.77 -1.66 8.74
C CYS A 215 0.30 -2.85 7.89
N MET A 216 0.67 -4.06 8.29
CA MET A 216 0.11 -5.31 7.79
C MET A 216 -0.92 -5.83 8.79
N LYS A 217 -2.13 -6.08 8.30
CA LYS A 217 -3.22 -6.60 9.12
C LYS A 217 -3.00 -8.08 9.44
N ARG A 218 -3.25 -8.44 10.69
CA ARG A 218 -3.43 -9.84 11.05
C ARG A 218 -4.79 -10.31 10.52
N LEU A 219 -4.82 -11.47 9.87
CA LEU A 219 -6.04 -12.14 9.41
C LEU A 219 -6.77 -12.81 10.58
#